data_dfa246be214f1760f62a3a7cb160be2d
#
_entry.id   dfa246be214f1760f62a3a7cb160be2d
#
_cell.length_a   1.000
_cell.length_b   1.000
_cell.length_c   1.000
_cell.angle_alpha   90.00
_cell.angle_beta   90.00
_cell.angle_gamma   90.00
#
_symmetry.space_group_name_H-M   'P 1'
#
loop_
_entity.id
_entity.type
_entity.pdbx_description
1 polymer ?
#
loop_
_entity_poly.entity_id
_entity_poly.type
_entity_poly.pdbx_seq_one_letter_code
_entity_poly.pdbx_strand_id
1 'polypeptide(L)'
;APALIVYEWSLKGLGKVGWLAAFIYCSAAALRLARFNTNIGIVDKRFFQGMPSPAAAALVIGFVWVMDDAGYEGVFTIPALAWAALAITLYAGLTMVTNVPFYSFKDVNFRRSVPFIVIVAIALAIAVINIHAPIVLFALFCVYGLSGYVVYGWRRAKGLRTSLIATSKDEPEEEGLHR
;
A
#
# COMPACT_ATOMS: atom_id res chain seq x y z
N ALA A 1 -0.28 14.74 3.95
CA ALA A 1 0.56 15.38 2.93
C ALA A 1 0.26 14.86 1.52
N PRO A 2 0.26 13.53 1.20
CA PRO A 2 0.10 13.03 -0.19
C PRO A 2 -1.14 13.54 -0.90
N ALA A 3 -2.28 13.54 -0.22
CA ALA A 3 -3.54 14.04 -0.78
C ALA A 3 -3.49 15.51 -1.17
N LEU A 4 -2.81 16.34 -0.38
CA LEU A 4 -2.66 17.77 -0.67
C LEU A 4 -1.73 17.98 -1.86
N ILE A 5 -0.64 17.26 -1.92
CA ILE A 5 0.34 17.36 -3.02
C ILE A 5 -0.33 17.01 -4.35
N VAL A 6 -0.99 15.85 -4.44
CA VAL A 6 -1.66 15.43 -5.68
C VAL A 6 -2.84 16.35 -6.03
N TYR A 7 -3.53 16.88 -5.01
CA TYR A 7 -4.61 17.85 -5.22
C TYR A 7 -4.10 19.13 -5.89
N GLU A 8 -3.08 19.75 -5.31
CA GLU A 8 -2.49 20.97 -5.86
C GLU A 8 -1.82 20.73 -7.22
N TRP A 9 -1.16 19.58 -7.38
CA TRP A 9 -0.45 19.25 -8.61
C TRP A 9 -1.40 18.95 -9.79
N SER A 10 -2.52 18.25 -9.58
CA SER A 10 -3.37 17.77 -10.68
C SER A 10 -4.88 17.85 -10.42
N LEU A 11 -5.35 17.43 -9.22
CA LEU A 11 -6.78 17.24 -8.99
C LEU A 11 -7.57 18.56 -8.88
N LYS A 12 -6.91 19.65 -8.61
CA LYS A 12 -7.54 20.99 -8.53
C LYS A 12 -8.28 21.37 -9.82
N GLY A 13 -7.75 20.93 -10.98
CA GLY A 13 -8.39 21.13 -12.28
C GLY A 13 -9.73 20.39 -12.45
N LEU A 14 -9.97 19.35 -11.67
CA LEU A 14 -11.24 18.59 -11.66
C LEU A 14 -12.29 19.17 -10.69
N GLY A 15 -12.02 20.30 -10.06
CA GLY A 15 -12.94 21.00 -9.17
C GLY A 15 -13.41 20.13 -8.00
N LYS A 16 -14.74 20.00 -7.81
CA LYS A 16 -15.33 19.26 -6.69
C LYS A 16 -14.95 17.79 -6.66
N VAL A 17 -14.77 17.14 -7.82
CA VAL A 17 -14.41 15.72 -7.90
C VAL A 17 -12.98 15.48 -7.40
N GLY A 18 -12.05 16.36 -7.78
CA GLY A 18 -10.68 16.30 -7.29
C GLY A 18 -10.57 16.52 -5.79
N TRP A 19 -11.31 17.49 -5.27
CA TRP A 19 -11.39 17.72 -3.82
C TRP A 19 -11.93 16.50 -3.06
N LEU A 20 -13.01 15.89 -3.59
CA LEU A 20 -13.62 14.69 -3.00
C LEU A 20 -12.62 13.52 -2.96
N ALA A 21 -11.85 13.30 -4.01
CA ALA A 21 -10.83 12.24 -4.06
C ALA A 21 -9.75 12.45 -2.99
N ALA A 22 -9.25 13.68 -2.85
CA ALA A 22 -8.29 14.03 -1.80
C ALA A 22 -8.86 13.84 -0.39
N PHE A 23 -10.14 14.22 -0.19
CA PHE A 23 -10.84 14.02 1.07
C PHE A 23 -11.03 12.53 1.40
N ILE A 24 -11.44 11.70 0.43
CA ILE A 24 -11.57 10.24 0.60
C ILE A 24 -10.23 9.64 0.99
N TYR A 25 -9.14 10.03 0.37
CA TYR A 25 -7.81 9.54 0.71
C TYR A 25 -7.43 9.89 2.16
N CYS A 26 -7.65 11.14 2.59
CA CYS A 26 -7.37 11.56 3.96
C CYS A 26 -8.22 10.79 4.98
N SER A 27 -9.52 10.64 4.70
CA SER A 27 -10.46 9.91 5.55
C SER A 27 -10.09 8.44 5.65
N ALA A 28 -9.69 7.81 4.53
CA ALA A 28 -9.23 6.43 4.49
C ALA A 28 -7.96 6.23 5.33
N ALA A 29 -7.02 7.17 5.27
CA ALA A 29 -5.81 7.12 6.10
C ALA A 29 -6.12 7.24 7.60
N ALA A 30 -7.08 8.11 7.97
CA ALA A 30 -7.53 8.25 9.36
C ALA A 30 -8.24 6.98 9.86
N LEU A 31 -9.16 6.43 9.06
CA LEU A 31 -9.86 5.17 9.39
C LEU A 31 -8.89 4.00 9.54
N ARG A 32 -7.89 3.93 8.67
CA ARG A 32 -6.83 2.92 8.77
C ARG A 32 -6.04 3.05 10.07
N LEU A 33 -5.68 4.27 10.47
CA LEU A 33 -4.97 4.51 11.72
C LEU A 33 -5.81 4.12 12.93
N ALA A 34 -7.11 4.46 12.93
CA ALA A 34 -8.05 4.06 13.98
C ALA A 34 -8.12 2.52 14.07
N ARG A 35 -8.32 1.83 12.93
CA ARG A 35 -8.34 0.36 12.88
C ARG A 35 -7.03 -0.26 13.38
N PHE A 36 -5.88 0.30 13.03
CA PHE A 36 -4.60 -0.20 13.50
C PHE A 36 -4.51 -0.14 15.02
N ASN A 37 -4.96 0.96 15.64
CA ASN A 37 -4.95 1.13 17.09
C ASN A 37 -5.90 0.17 17.83
N THR A 38 -7.04 -0.17 17.22
CA THR A 38 -8.02 -1.10 17.84
C THR A 38 -7.61 -2.56 17.70
N ASN A 39 -6.85 -2.92 16.68
CA ASN A 39 -6.49 -4.31 16.36
C ASN A 39 -5.08 -4.70 16.84
N ILE A 40 -4.44 -3.89 17.70
CA ILE A 40 -3.14 -4.21 18.28
C ILE A 40 -3.27 -5.49 19.12
N GLY A 41 -2.60 -6.57 18.69
CA GLY A 41 -2.56 -7.85 19.40
C GLY A 41 -3.49 -8.95 18.86
N ILE A 42 -4.45 -8.62 17.98
CA ILE A 42 -5.45 -9.59 17.48
C ILE A 42 -5.13 -10.09 16.06
N VAL A 43 -4.27 -9.37 15.32
CA VAL A 43 -3.99 -9.65 13.91
C VAL A 43 -2.68 -10.42 13.74
N ASP A 44 -2.66 -11.41 12.84
CA ASP A 44 -1.43 -12.12 12.45
C ASP A 44 -0.36 -11.11 11.99
N LYS A 45 0.81 -11.15 12.63
CA LYS A 45 1.93 -10.22 12.40
C LYS A 45 2.52 -10.30 11.00
N ARG A 46 2.21 -11.35 10.23
CA ARG A 46 2.73 -11.61 8.87
C ARG A 46 2.02 -10.79 7.80
N PHE A 47 0.80 -10.31 8.06
CA PHE A 47 0.00 -9.60 7.07
C PHE A 47 -0.55 -8.31 7.65
N PHE A 48 -0.61 -7.28 6.79
CA PHE A 48 -1.36 -6.06 7.07
C PHE A 48 -2.77 -6.17 6.51
N GLN A 49 -3.76 -5.70 7.24
CA GLN A 49 -5.11 -5.49 6.72
C GLN A 49 -5.14 -4.18 5.91
N GLY A 50 -5.34 -4.29 4.61
CA GLY A 50 -5.28 -3.17 3.68
C GLY A 50 -3.86 -2.67 3.40
N MET A 51 -3.73 -1.82 2.39
CA MET A 51 -2.45 -1.26 1.97
C MET A 51 -1.82 -0.40 3.09
N PRO A 52 -0.54 -0.58 3.44
CA PRO A 52 0.16 0.28 4.39
C PRO A 52 0.14 1.75 3.97
N SER A 53 -0.12 2.68 4.90
CA SER A 53 -0.16 4.13 4.58
C SER A 53 1.11 4.65 3.91
N PRO A 54 2.32 4.21 4.27
CA PRO A 54 3.53 4.60 3.56
C PRO A 54 3.55 4.13 2.10
N ALA A 55 3.04 2.91 1.81
CA ALA A 55 2.96 2.39 0.45
C ALA A 55 1.90 3.13 -0.38
N ALA A 56 0.74 3.45 0.20
CA ALA A 56 -0.28 4.26 -0.43
C ALA A 56 0.23 5.68 -0.75
N ALA A 57 0.98 6.28 0.19
CA ALA A 57 1.63 7.57 -0.02
C ALA A 57 2.66 7.51 -1.15
N ALA A 58 3.51 6.49 -1.16
CA ALA A 58 4.52 6.30 -2.18
C ALA A 58 3.91 6.07 -3.58
N LEU A 59 2.74 5.40 -3.65
CA LEU A 59 2.02 5.22 -4.90
C LEU A 59 1.53 6.56 -5.47
N VAL A 60 0.91 7.40 -4.63
CA VAL A 60 0.36 8.70 -5.06
C VAL A 60 1.47 9.70 -5.38
N ILE A 61 2.46 9.83 -4.51
CA ILE A 61 3.59 10.75 -4.71
C ILE A 61 4.51 10.26 -5.83
N GLY A 62 4.71 8.93 -5.92
CA GLY A 62 5.51 8.33 -7.00
C GLY A 62 4.91 8.62 -8.37
N PHE A 63 3.58 8.58 -8.50
CA PHE A 63 2.91 8.99 -9.74
C PHE A 63 3.19 10.46 -10.09
N VAL A 64 3.01 11.36 -9.12
CA VAL A 64 3.31 12.79 -9.32
C VAL A 64 4.75 12.99 -9.73
N TRP A 65 5.69 12.33 -9.05
CA TRP A 65 7.11 12.43 -9.33
C TRP A 65 7.48 11.93 -10.73
N VAL A 66 6.94 10.79 -11.16
CA VAL A 66 7.18 10.23 -12.51
C VAL A 66 6.67 11.19 -13.59
N MET A 67 5.50 11.80 -13.38
CA MET A 67 4.92 12.71 -14.35
C MET A 67 5.67 14.05 -14.40
N ASP A 68 6.09 14.56 -13.25
CA ASP A 68 6.91 15.77 -13.14
C ASP A 68 8.28 15.57 -13.81
N ASP A 69 8.94 14.45 -13.55
CA ASP A 69 10.22 14.06 -14.18
C ASP A 69 10.10 13.88 -15.71
N ALA A 70 8.91 13.47 -16.18
CA ALA A 70 8.61 13.39 -17.62
C ALA A 70 8.27 14.75 -18.26
N GLY A 71 8.34 15.85 -17.50
CA GLY A 71 8.11 17.22 -17.98
C GLY A 71 6.64 17.63 -18.06
N TYR A 72 5.74 16.91 -17.40
CA TYR A 72 4.33 17.31 -17.30
C TYR A 72 4.13 18.24 -16.09
N GLU A 73 3.99 19.53 -16.36
CA GLU A 73 3.74 20.54 -15.33
C GLU A 73 2.26 20.54 -14.86
N GLY A 74 1.83 19.51 -14.14
CA GLY A 74 0.58 19.50 -13.37
C GLY A 74 -0.73 19.79 -14.11
N VAL A 75 -1.53 20.63 -13.50
CA VAL A 75 -2.99 20.84 -13.69
C VAL A 75 -3.44 21.13 -15.12
N PHE A 76 -2.59 21.72 -15.96
CA PHE A 76 -3.06 22.34 -17.20
C PHE A 76 -2.62 21.62 -18.49
N THR A 77 -1.77 20.59 -18.38
CA THR A 77 -1.14 20.05 -19.57
C THR A 77 -2.00 19.02 -20.30
N ILE A 78 -2.61 18.07 -19.60
CA ILE A 78 -3.44 17.03 -20.22
C ILE A 78 -4.57 16.59 -19.28
N PRO A 79 -5.87 16.70 -19.68
CA PRO A 79 -7.00 16.26 -18.85
C PRO A 79 -6.92 14.78 -18.45
N ALA A 80 -6.40 13.90 -19.31
CA ALA A 80 -6.23 12.48 -19.03
C ALA A 80 -5.33 12.22 -17.81
N LEU A 81 -4.34 13.09 -17.57
CA LEU A 81 -3.42 12.97 -16.45
C LEU A 81 -4.13 13.22 -15.11
N ALA A 82 -5.04 14.20 -15.09
CA ALA A 82 -5.85 14.47 -13.89
C ALA A 82 -6.79 13.31 -13.56
N TRP A 83 -7.36 12.64 -14.55
CA TRP A 83 -8.17 11.44 -14.36
C TRP A 83 -7.32 10.24 -13.87
N ALA A 84 -6.10 10.08 -14.39
CA ALA A 84 -5.17 9.07 -13.91
C ALA A 84 -4.76 9.32 -12.44
N ALA A 85 -4.43 10.56 -12.08
CA ALA A 85 -4.13 10.97 -10.71
C ALA A 85 -5.32 10.69 -9.78
N LEU A 86 -6.53 10.99 -10.21
CA LEU A 86 -7.77 10.72 -9.49
C LEU A 86 -7.95 9.21 -9.26
N ALA A 87 -7.80 8.40 -10.31
CA ALA A 87 -7.93 6.95 -10.21
C ALA A 87 -6.91 6.34 -9.24
N ILE A 88 -5.64 6.75 -9.30
CA ILE A 88 -4.59 6.29 -8.40
C ILE A 88 -4.86 6.73 -6.96
N THR A 89 -5.31 7.97 -6.75
CA THR A 89 -5.61 8.51 -5.41
C THR A 89 -6.78 7.76 -4.77
N LEU A 90 -7.85 7.51 -5.52
CA LEU A 90 -9.00 6.73 -5.05
C LEU A 90 -8.62 5.27 -4.81
N TYR A 91 -7.86 4.66 -5.73
CA TYR A 91 -7.35 3.29 -5.58
C TYR A 91 -6.55 3.16 -4.28
N ALA A 92 -5.57 4.04 -4.04
CA ALA A 92 -4.74 4.03 -2.85
C ALA A 92 -5.59 4.23 -1.57
N GLY A 93 -6.52 5.21 -1.58
CA GLY A 93 -7.41 5.49 -0.47
C GLY A 93 -8.31 4.30 -0.13
N LEU A 94 -9.03 3.78 -1.11
CA LEU A 94 -9.95 2.66 -0.90
C LEU A 94 -9.20 1.39 -0.47
N THR A 95 -8.05 1.09 -1.09
CA THR A 95 -7.25 -0.09 -0.73
C THR A 95 -6.72 -0.04 0.72
N MET A 96 -6.47 1.15 1.28
CA MET A 96 -6.11 1.29 2.69
C MET A 96 -7.19 0.79 3.66
N VAL A 97 -8.46 0.92 3.30
CA VAL A 97 -9.61 0.54 4.16
C VAL A 97 -10.06 -0.90 3.93
N THR A 98 -9.65 -1.53 2.83
CA THR A 98 -10.01 -2.92 2.52
C THR A 98 -9.42 -3.93 3.51
N ASN A 99 -10.00 -5.14 3.55
CA ASN A 99 -9.45 -6.26 4.32
C ASN A 99 -8.49 -7.14 3.50
N VAL A 100 -7.98 -6.63 2.39
CA VAL A 100 -7.02 -7.36 1.54
C VAL A 100 -5.72 -7.59 2.33
N PRO A 101 -5.21 -8.84 2.39
CA PRO A 101 -3.98 -9.16 3.08
C PRO A 101 -2.77 -8.67 2.27
N PHE A 102 -2.03 -7.71 2.80
CA PHE A 102 -0.75 -7.29 2.26
C PHE A 102 0.39 -7.91 3.05
N TYR A 103 1.40 -8.41 2.36
CA TYR A 103 2.54 -9.04 3.02
C TYR A 103 3.34 -8.03 3.83
N SER A 104 3.64 -8.42 5.09
CA SER A 104 4.46 -7.62 6.00
C SER A 104 5.88 -8.18 5.98
N PHE A 105 6.86 -7.38 5.57
CA PHE A 105 8.28 -7.78 5.53
C PHE A 105 8.96 -7.87 6.92
N LYS A 106 8.17 -7.86 8.02
CA LYS A 106 8.70 -7.88 9.39
C LYS A 106 9.39 -9.20 9.78
N ASP A 107 9.03 -10.31 9.13
CA ASP A 107 9.58 -11.65 9.46
C ASP A 107 10.92 -11.94 8.77
N VAL A 108 11.51 -10.99 8.06
CA VAL A 108 12.85 -11.15 7.49
C VAL A 108 13.87 -11.11 8.62
N ASN A 109 14.25 -12.29 9.09
CA ASN A 109 15.19 -12.46 10.20
C ASN A 109 16.63 -12.24 9.72
N PHE A 110 17.10 -11.00 9.73
CA PHE A 110 18.47 -10.61 9.35
C PHE A 110 19.57 -11.16 10.31
N ARG A 111 19.18 -11.89 11.37
CA ARG A 111 20.14 -12.44 12.34
C ARG A 111 20.85 -13.74 11.90
N ARG A 112 20.36 -14.44 10.88
CA ARG A 112 21.12 -15.54 10.26
C ARG A 112 21.96 -14.95 9.15
N SER A 113 23.25 -15.31 9.12
CA SER A 113 24.26 -14.81 8.18
C SER A 113 23.69 -14.50 6.80
N VAL A 114 23.71 -13.19 6.44
CA VAL A 114 23.19 -12.72 5.14
C VAL A 114 24.08 -13.34 4.06
N PRO A 115 23.59 -14.21 3.19
CA PRO A 115 24.43 -14.81 2.15
C PRO A 115 24.93 -13.71 1.23
N PHE A 116 26.17 -13.84 0.76
CA PHE A 116 26.83 -12.87 -0.11
C PHE A 116 25.96 -12.43 -1.30
N ILE A 117 25.16 -13.37 -1.84
CA ILE A 117 24.22 -13.09 -2.94
C ILE A 117 23.18 -12.00 -2.59
N VAL A 118 22.76 -11.91 -1.34
CA VAL A 118 21.80 -10.89 -0.90
C VAL A 118 22.45 -9.51 -0.90
N ILE A 119 23.72 -9.40 -0.51
CA ILE A 119 24.49 -8.15 -0.54
C ILE A 119 24.62 -7.67 -1.98
N VAL A 120 24.96 -8.57 -2.90
CA VAL A 120 25.06 -8.27 -4.34
C VAL A 120 23.70 -7.85 -4.91
N ALA A 121 22.62 -8.54 -4.53
CA ALA A 121 21.26 -8.19 -4.97
C ALA A 121 20.83 -6.81 -4.48
N ILE A 122 21.16 -6.45 -3.24
CA ILE A 122 20.89 -5.11 -2.69
C ILE A 122 21.70 -4.03 -3.44
N ALA A 123 22.99 -4.28 -3.68
CA ALA A 123 23.83 -3.35 -4.43
C ALA A 123 23.30 -3.13 -5.86
N LEU A 124 22.88 -4.22 -6.52
CA LEU A 124 22.27 -4.15 -7.86
C LEU A 124 20.95 -3.38 -7.83
N ALA A 125 20.10 -3.62 -6.84
CA ALA A 125 18.83 -2.91 -6.67
C ALA A 125 19.06 -1.39 -6.47
N ILE A 126 20.05 -1.01 -5.66
CA ILE A 126 20.44 0.39 -5.48
C ILE A 126 20.95 0.99 -6.79
N ALA A 127 21.76 0.26 -7.56
CA ALA A 127 22.25 0.72 -8.86
C ALA A 127 21.09 0.95 -9.85
N VAL A 128 20.14 0.03 -9.94
CA VAL A 128 18.94 0.16 -10.80
C VAL A 128 18.08 1.35 -10.39
N ILE A 129 17.87 1.56 -9.08
CA ILE A 129 17.12 2.71 -8.57
C ILE A 129 17.82 4.03 -8.97
N ASN A 130 19.16 4.07 -8.97
CA ASN A 130 19.89 5.30 -9.33
C ASN A 130 19.78 5.66 -10.82
N ILE A 131 19.43 4.74 -11.71
CA ILE A 131 19.30 5.03 -13.15
C ILE A 131 18.05 5.88 -13.41
N HIS A 132 16.91 5.48 -12.88
CA HIS A 132 15.62 6.18 -13.01
C HIS A 132 14.77 6.00 -11.73
N ALA A 133 15.18 6.70 -10.67
CA ALA A 133 14.55 6.57 -9.36
C ALA A 133 13.01 6.72 -9.37
N PRO A 134 12.41 7.72 -10.05
CA PRO A 134 10.96 7.90 -10.04
C PRO A 134 10.23 6.68 -10.59
N ILE A 135 10.65 6.22 -11.78
CA ILE A 135 10.00 5.11 -12.50
C ILE A 135 10.14 3.81 -11.72
N VAL A 136 11.35 3.49 -11.26
CA VAL A 136 11.64 2.23 -10.56
C VAL A 136 10.86 2.15 -9.24
N LEU A 137 10.87 3.22 -8.45
CA LEU A 137 10.14 3.26 -7.17
C LEU A 137 8.64 3.21 -7.38
N PHE A 138 8.11 3.97 -8.34
CA PHE A 138 6.69 3.93 -8.66
C PHE A 138 6.25 2.54 -9.12
N ALA A 139 6.99 1.90 -10.04
CA ALA A 139 6.71 0.55 -10.51
C ALA A 139 6.72 -0.47 -9.37
N LEU A 140 7.69 -0.37 -8.44
CA LEU A 140 7.77 -1.23 -7.27
C LEU A 140 6.52 -1.11 -6.39
N PHE A 141 6.06 0.11 -6.12
CA PHE A 141 4.85 0.31 -5.31
C PHE A 141 3.57 -0.06 -6.07
N CYS A 142 3.52 0.06 -7.40
CA CYS A 142 2.43 -0.49 -8.22
C CYS A 142 2.36 -2.00 -8.11
N VAL A 143 3.48 -2.70 -8.27
CA VAL A 143 3.56 -4.17 -8.12
C VAL A 143 3.15 -4.57 -6.70
N TYR A 144 3.64 -3.87 -5.68
CA TYR A 144 3.24 -4.12 -4.30
C TYR A 144 1.74 -3.90 -4.08
N GLY A 145 1.17 -2.82 -4.61
CA GLY A 145 -0.27 -2.53 -4.53
C GLY A 145 -1.14 -3.61 -5.15
N LEU A 146 -0.72 -4.13 -6.32
CA LEU A 146 -1.42 -5.22 -7.00
C LEU A 146 -1.22 -6.57 -6.31
N SER A 147 -0.06 -6.81 -5.68
CA SER A 147 0.27 -8.09 -5.03
C SER A 147 -0.73 -8.48 -3.95
N GLY A 148 -1.27 -7.52 -3.19
CA GLY A 148 -2.31 -7.77 -2.19
C GLY A 148 -3.56 -8.41 -2.79
N TYR A 149 -4.01 -7.91 -3.94
CA TYR A 149 -5.17 -8.48 -4.64
C TYR A 149 -4.89 -9.85 -5.23
N VAL A 150 -3.69 -10.08 -5.74
CA VAL A 150 -3.26 -11.41 -6.24
C VAL A 150 -3.26 -12.42 -5.08
N VAL A 151 -2.68 -12.06 -3.94
CA VAL A 151 -2.69 -12.91 -2.74
C VAL A 151 -4.12 -13.17 -2.25
N TYR A 152 -4.96 -12.15 -2.23
CA TYR A 152 -6.37 -12.28 -1.86
C TYR A 152 -7.12 -13.24 -2.79
N GLY A 153 -6.99 -13.08 -4.10
CA GLY A 153 -7.61 -13.94 -5.10
C GLY A 153 -7.12 -15.38 -4.99
N TRP A 154 -5.83 -15.59 -4.82
CA TRP A 154 -5.23 -16.92 -4.66
C TRP A 154 -5.71 -17.62 -3.38
N ARG A 155 -5.78 -16.91 -2.24
CA ARG A 155 -6.30 -17.46 -0.98
C ARG A 155 -7.77 -17.83 -1.11
N ARG A 156 -8.57 -16.98 -1.78
CA ARG A 156 -9.99 -17.25 -2.03
C ARG A 156 -10.18 -18.46 -2.94
N ALA A 157 -9.39 -18.61 -4.00
CA ALA A 157 -9.43 -19.75 -4.91
C ALA A 157 -9.07 -21.07 -4.23
N LYS A 158 -8.19 -21.04 -3.20
CA LYS A 158 -7.81 -22.20 -2.40
C LYS A 158 -8.73 -22.47 -1.20
N GLY A 159 -9.82 -21.72 -1.02
CA GLY A 159 -10.73 -21.88 0.11
C GLY A 159 -10.10 -21.51 1.47
N LEU A 160 -8.95 -20.81 1.48
CA LEU A 160 -8.31 -20.38 2.71
C LEU A 160 -9.04 -19.16 3.27
N ARG A 161 -9.10 -19.03 4.60
CA ARG A 161 -9.71 -17.87 5.25
C ARG A 161 -9.06 -16.59 4.77
N THR A 162 -9.87 -15.66 4.27
CA THR A 162 -9.45 -14.33 3.81
C THR A 162 -9.47 -13.30 4.95
N SER A 163 -10.16 -13.60 6.06
CA SER A 163 -10.17 -12.78 7.27
C SER A 163 -8.90 -13.01 8.08
N LEU A 164 -8.20 -11.92 8.43
CA LEU A 164 -6.98 -11.94 9.25
C LEU A 164 -7.28 -11.74 10.74
N ILE A 165 -8.55 -11.60 11.10
CA ILE A 165 -8.99 -11.50 12.49
C ILE A 165 -9.16 -12.93 13.01
N ALA A 166 -8.36 -13.31 14.02
CA ALA A 166 -8.60 -14.49 14.81
C ALA A 166 -9.96 -14.31 15.51
N THR A 167 -10.96 -15.10 15.12
CA THR A 167 -12.21 -15.15 15.87
C THR A 167 -11.97 -16.05 17.07
N SER A 168 -12.51 -15.73 18.23
CA SER A 168 -12.40 -16.49 19.49
C SER A 168 -12.81 -17.97 19.44
N LYS A 169 -13.21 -18.47 18.28
CA LYS A 169 -13.45 -19.89 17.97
C LYS A 169 -12.17 -20.67 17.58
N ASP A 170 -11.04 -19.99 17.47
CA ASP A 170 -9.76 -20.61 17.06
C ASP A 170 -8.77 -20.81 18.23
N GLU A 171 -9.17 -20.48 19.46
CA GLU A 171 -8.49 -20.98 20.66
C GLU A 171 -8.77 -22.49 20.74
N PRO A 172 -7.75 -23.37 20.71
CA PRO A 172 -7.95 -24.75 21.10
C PRO A 172 -8.53 -24.69 22.52
N GLU A 173 -9.69 -25.30 22.70
CA GLU A 173 -10.26 -25.52 24.03
C GLU A 173 -9.15 -26.11 24.88
N GLU A 174 -8.67 -25.36 25.87
CA GLU A 174 -7.88 -25.89 26.96
C GLU A 174 -8.80 -26.80 27.80
N GLU A 175 -9.29 -27.87 27.19
CA GLU A 175 -9.84 -29.04 27.89
C GLU A 175 -8.68 -29.76 28.52
N GLY A 176 -8.41 -29.49 29.78
CA GLY A 176 -7.60 -30.39 30.54
C GLY A 176 -6.69 -29.88 31.66
N LEU A 177 -7.02 -28.79 32.33
CA LEU A 177 -6.24 -28.32 33.49
C LEU A 177 -7.08 -28.15 34.77
N HIS A 178 -8.09 -28.98 34.94
CA HIS A 178 -8.75 -29.18 36.24
C HIS A 178 -9.03 -30.69 36.46
N ARG A 179 -7.98 -31.42 36.78
CA ARG A 179 -8.04 -32.65 37.59
C ARG A 179 -6.85 -32.72 38.52
#